data_748df6f0ac6e08edd8037a69d9c85069
#
_entry.id   748df6f0ac6e08edd8037a69d9c85069
#
_cell.length_a   1.000
_cell.length_b   1.000
_cell.length_c   1.000
_cell.angle_alpha   90.00
_cell.angle_beta   90.00
_cell.angle_gamma   90.00
#
_symmetry.space_group_name_H-M   'P 1'
#
loop_
_entity.id
_entity.type
_entity.pdbx_description
1 polymer ?
#
loop_
_entity_poly.entity_id
_entity_poly.type
_entity_poly.pdbx_seq_one_letter_code
_entity_poly.pdbx_strand_id
1 'polypeptide(L)'
;LMLFAVVNNALAVRGSWQRKYLDYRTLAEGLRVQFYWAAAGVTSGSVSKYAHDNFLQMQDTELGWIRNVMRVAGMECDVAPNLEPQGVQFAVQEWIGDDKSGQLGYYRRKSAQRIVEHDSTMRVGRLGIWTTIIALTTLLFVGSALSDQVRTPVVYLMGIVMLMVGVRQSYAKTTAEAELIKQYEFMCRIFRNARKRVDDADNDADRRRILKVLGDSALEEH
;
A
#
# COMPACT_ATOMS: atom_id res chain seq x y z
N LEU A 1 -9.36 -28.50 5.68
CA LEU A 1 -8.80 -27.14 5.77
C LEU A 1 -7.39 -27.08 5.19
N MET A 2 -6.43 -27.90 5.66
CA MET A 2 -5.04 -27.90 5.21
C MET A 2 -4.91 -28.20 3.70
N LEU A 3 -5.61 -29.22 3.19
CA LEU A 3 -5.62 -29.55 1.76
C LEU A 3 -6.16 -28.41 0.90
N PHE A 4 -7.23 -27.74 1.34
CA PHE A 4 -7.80 -26.57 0.68
C PHE A 4 -6.82 -25.39 0.63
N ALA A 5 -6.10 -25.13 1.72
CA ALA A 5 -5.07 -24.09 1.77
C ALA A 5 -3.89 -24.39 0.81
N VAL A 6 -3.44 -25.65 0.75
CA VAL A 6 -2.40 -26.09 -0.18
C VAL A 6 -2.83 -25.97 -1.63
N VAL A 7 -4.05 -26.38 -1.96
CA VAL A 7 -4.59 -26.26 -3.32
C VAL A 7 -4.74 -24.79 -3.74
N ASN A 8 -5.31 -23.93 -2.86
CA ASN A 8 -5.39 -22.50 -3.14
C ASN A 8 -4.03 -21.85 -3.34
N ASN A 9 -3.05 -22.18 -2.50
CA ASN A 9 -1.69 -21.67 -2.65
C ASN A 9 -1.07 -22.14 -3.97
N ALA A 10 -1.23 -23.40 -4.33
CA ALA A 10 -0.71 -23.94 -5.60
C ALA A 10 -1.37 -23.26 -6.82
N LEU A 11 -2.67 -22.97 -6.77
CA LEU A 11 -3.39 -22.24 -7.82
C LEU A 11 -2.95 -20.78 -7.91
N ALA A 12 -2.77 -20.12 -6.76
CA ALA A 12 -2.30 -18.73 -6.70
C ALA A 12 -0.88 -18.57 -7.25
N VAL A 13 0.02 -19.50 -6.91
CA VAL A 13 1.40 -19.51 -7.42
C VAL A 13 1.43 -19.82 -8.93
N ARG A 14 0.67 -20.81 -9.40
CA ARG A 14 0.57 -21.13 -10.85
C ARG A 14 0.00 -19.99 -11.66
N GLY A 15 -1.00 -19.29 -11.13
CA GLY A 15 -1.65 -18.17 -11.80
C GLY A 15 -0.86 -16.87 -11.74
N SER A 16 0.24 -16.80 -10.97
CA SER A 16 1.00 -15.57 -10.66
C SER A 16 0.10 -14.37 -10.31
N TRP A 17 -1.01 -14.63 -9.61
CA TRP A 17 -2.06 -13.64 -9.34
C TRP A 17 -1.55 -12.45 -8.55
N GLN A 18 -0.69 -12.69 -7.57
CA GLN A 18 -0.11 -11.62 -6.77
C GLN A 18 0.75 -10.68 -7.62
N ARG A 19 1.54 -11.24 -8.54
CA ARG A 19 2.37 -10.47 -9.46
C ARG A 19 1.49 -9.64 -10.40
N LYS A 20 0.51 -10.26 -11.06
CA LYS A 20 -0.46 -9.55 -11.91
C LYS A 20 -1.18 -8.43 -11.17
N TYR A 21 -1.58 -8.67 -9.92
CA TYR A 21 -2.21 -7.63 -9.10
C TYR A 21 -1.28 -6.43 -8.88
N LEU A 22 0.00 -6.67 -8.58
CA LEU A 22 0.99 -5.61 -8.41
C LEU A 22 1.23 -4.86 -9.72
N ASP A 23 1.39 -5.56 -10.82
CA ASP A 23 1.60 -4.98 -12.15
C ASP A 23 0.42 -4.07 -12.55
N TYR A 24 -0.81 -4.56 -12.42
CA TYR A 24 -2.00 -3.74 -12.72
C TYR A 24 -2.17 -2.57 -11.77
N ARG A 25 -1.80 -2.71 -10.51
CA ARG A 25 -1.80 -1.61 -9.56
C ARG A 25 -0.80 -0.53 -9.97
N THR A 26 0.41 -0.92 -10.33
CA THR A 26 1.46 -0.03 -10.80
C THR A 26 1.03 0.71 -12.07
N LEU A 27 0.44 0.00 -13.03
CA LEU A 27 -0.14 0.61 -14.24
C LEU A 27 -1.24 1.62 -13.89
N ALA A 28 -2.16 1.27 -12.99
CA ALA A 28 -3.25 2.14 -12.58
C ALA A 28 -2.75 3.43 -11.91
N GLU A 29 -1.72 3.36 -11.08
CA GLU A 29 -1.10 4.55 -10.48
C GLU A 29 -0.41 5.41 -11.54
N GLY A 30 0.33 4.81 -12.47
CA GLY A 30 0.95 5.51 -13.58
C GLY A 30 -0.06 6.26 -14.46
N LEU A 31 -1.12 5.57 -14.87
CA LEU A 31 -2.21 6.17 -15.67
C LEU A 31 -2.95 7.26 -14.88
N ARG A 32 -3.10 7.12 -13.57
CA ARG A 32 -3.71 8.14 -12.72
C ARG A 32 -2.90 9.43 -12.72
N VAL A 33 -1.59 9.35 -12.53
CA VAL A 33 -0.71 10.52 -12.58
C VAL A 33 -0.80 11.19 -13.95
N GLN A 34 -0.71 10.40 -15.02
CA GLN A 34 -0.79 10.89 -16.39
C GLN A 34 -2.11 11.59 -16.69
N PHE A 35 -3.23 11.02 -16.24
CA PHE A 35 -4.56 11.61 -16.37
C PHE A 35 -4.64 12.99 -15.69
N TYR A 36 -4.21 13.09 -14.45
CA TYR A 36 -4.30 14.37 -13.72
C TYR A 36 -3.31 15.41 -14.25
N TRP A 37 -2.14 14.99 -14.76
CA TRP A 37 -1.24 15.90 -15.44
C TRP A 37 -1.85 16.44 -16.72
N ALA A 38 -2.47 15.59 -17.52
CA ALA A 38 -3.16 16.02 -18.74
C ALA A 38 -4.31 16.98 -18.40
N ALA A 39 -5.15 16.63 -17.42
CA ALA A 39 -6.27 17.46 -16.97
C ALA A 39 -5.82 18.83 -16.45
N ALA A 40 -4.70 18.88 -15.71
CA ALA A 40 -4.17 20.14 -15.18
C ALA A 40 -3.35 20.97 -16.19
N GLY A 41 -3.12 20.45 -17.39
CA GLY A 41 -2.24 21.08 -18.38
C GLY A 41 -0.76 21.11 -17.93
N VAL A 42 -0.33 20.10 -17.17
CA VAL A 42 1.08 19.93 -16.81
C VAL A 42 1.82 19.45 -18.04
N THR A 43 2.49 20.34 -18.72
CA THR A 43 3.34 20.01 -19.86
C THR A 43 4.76 19.73 -19.41
N SER A 44 5.34 18.64 -19.87
CA SER A 44 6.78 18.51 -19.84
C SER A 44 7.37 19.48 -20.86
N GLY A 45 8.19 20.40 -20.44
CA GLY A 45 8.78 21.43 -21.30
C GLY A 45 9.70 20.94 -22.44
N SER A 46 9.70 19.67 -22.74
CA SER A 46 10.26 19.05 -23.96
C SER A 46 9.34 17.91 -24.37
N VAL A 47 9.14 17.78 -25.66
CA VAL A 47 8.24 16.86 -26.38
C VAL A 47 8.43 15.36 -26.02
N SER A 48 9.40 15.00 -25.19
CA SER A 48 9.76 13.61 -24.91
C SER A 48 9.70 13.17 -23.45
N LYS A 49 9.30 14.02 -22.50
CA LYS A 49 9.24 13.61 -21.10
C LYS A 49 7.79 13.45 -20.60
N TYR A 50 7.15 12.41 -21.08
CA TYR A 50 5.91 11.89 -20.48
C TYR A 50 6.23 11.17 -19.15
N ALA A 51 5.22 11.02 -18.29
CA ALA A 51 5.36 10.28 -17.03
C ALA A 51 5.99 8.88 -17.21
N HIS A 52 5.76 8.23 -18.34
CA HIS A 52 6.31 6.91 -18.64
C HIS A 52 7.83 6.88 -18.88
N ASP A 53 8.47 8.00 -19.22
CA ASP A 53 9.92 8.01 -19.51
C ASP A 53 10.75 7.87 -18.23
N ASN A 54 10.24 8.38 -17.11
CA ASN A 54 10.89 8.23 -15.80
C ASN A 54 10.35 7.03 -15.00
N PHE A 55 9.19 6.52 -15.38
CA PHE A 55 8.54 5.45 -14.69
C PHE A 55 9.23 4.11 -14.99
N LEU A 56 9.58 3.38 -13.96
CA LEU A 56 10.24 2.07 -14.05
C LEU A 56 11.64 2.10 -14.73
N GLN A 57 12.36 3.22 -14.72
CA GLN A 57 13.71 3.29 -15.30
C GLN A 57 14.70 2.31 -14.64
N MET A 58 14.51 2.02 -13.37
CA MET A 58 15.35 1.09 -12.60
C MET A 58 14.72 -0.29 -12.40
N GLN A 59 13.54 -0.53 -12.94
CA GLN A 59 12.83 -1.78 -12.73
C GLN A 59 12.95 -2.76 -13.89
N ASP A 60 12.61 -3.99 -13.59
CA ASP A 60 12.75 -5.19 -14.37
C ASP A 60 12.26 -5.04 -15.83
N THR A 61 12.97 -5.64 -16.77
CA THR A 61 12.64 -5.69 -18.21
C THR A 61 11.24 -6.24 -18.45
N GLU A 62 10.73 -7.05 -17.54
CA GLU A 62 9.40 -7.64 -17.62
C GLU A 62 8.26 -6.64 -17.45
N LEU A 63 8.52 -5.45 -16.87
CA LEU A 63 7.53 -4.38 -16.69
C LEU A 63 7.48 -3.40 -17.87
N GLY A 64 8.26 -3.62 -18.91
CA GLY A 64 8.30 -2.78 -20.11
C GLY A 64 6.94 -2.61 -20.82
N TRP A 65 6.04 -3.59 -20.68
CA TRP A 65 4.69 -3.50 -21.21
C TRP A 65 3.87 -2.38 -20.57
N ILE A 66 4.05 -2.10 -19.26
CA ILE A 66 3.37 -1.01 -18.55
C ILE A 66 3.73 0.33 -19.17
N ARG A 67 5.01 0.57 -19.44
CA ARG A 67 5.48 1.79 -20.11
C ARG A 67 4.87 1.94 -21.51
N ASN A 68 4.77 0.84 -22.25
CA ASN A 68 4.16 0.87 -23.56
C ASN A 68 2.67 1.24 -23.51
N VAL A 69 1.92 0.68 -22.56
CA VAL A 69 0.50 1.03 -22.37
C VAL A 69 0.37 2.51 -21.98
N MET A 70 1.20 3.01 -21.06
CA MET A 70 1.19 4.42 -20.68
C MET A 70 1.54 5.34 -21.85
N ARG A 71 2.50 4.93 -22.69
CA ARG A 71 2.86 5.69 -23.90
C ARG A 71 1.70 5.80 -24.87
N VAL A 72 1.03 4.68 -25.16
CA VAL A 72 -0.14 4.68 -26.06
C VAL A 72 -1.25 5.56 -25.50
N ALA A 73 -1.57 5.43 -24.23
CA ALA A 73 -2.54 6.29 -23.56
C ALA A 73 -2.14 7.78 -23.60
N GLY A 74 -0.84 8.09 -23.53
CA GLY A 74 -0.32 9.46 -23.64
C GLY A 74 -0.47 10.05 -25.04
N MET A 75 -0.31 9.25 -26.09
CA MET A 75 -0.47 9.72 -27.47
C MET A 75 -1.89 10.19 -27.79
N GLU A 76 -2.90 9.57 -27.18
CA GLU A 76 -4.29 10.00 -27.35
C GLU A 76 -4.60 11.32 -26.61
N CYS A 77 -3.77 11.69 -25.64
CA CYS A 77 -3.90 12.91 -24.87
C CYS A 77 -3.05 14.09 -25.42
N ASP A 78 -2.37 13.91 -26.56
CA ASP A 78 -1.49 14.92 -27.19
C ASP A 78 -2.29 16.05 -27.90
N VAL A 79 -3.47 16.33 -27.38
CA VAL A 79 -4.23 17.55 -27.68
C VAL A 79 -3.53 18.71 -26.98
N ALA A 80 -3.51 19.88 -27.61
CA ALA A 80 -2.92 21.11 -27.04
C ALA A 80 -3.28 21.24 -25.56
N PRO A 81 -2.28 21.51 -24.68
CA PRO A 81 -2.50 21.48 -23.24
C PRO A 81 -3.63 22.42 -22.86
N ASN A 82 -4.63 21.91 -22.17
CA ASN A 82 -5.70 22.74 -21.62
C ASN A 82 -5.13 23.55 -20.45
N LEU A 83 -4.81 24.81 -20.71
CA LEU A 83 -4.27 25.73 -19.71
C LEU A 83 -5.36 26.41 -18.86
N GLU A 84 -6.60 25.96 -18.95
CA GLU A 84 -7.68 26.51 -18.16
C GLU A 84 -7.46 26.29 -16.65
N PRO A 85 -7.76 27.30 -15.82
CA PRO A 85 -7.66 27.19 -14.36
C PRO A 85 -8.50 26.05 -13.77
N GLN A 86 -9.60 25.70 -14.43
CA GLN A 86 -10.51 24.62 -14.00
C GLN A 86 -9.81 23.26 -13.94
N GLY A 87 -8.90 22.97 -14.89
CA GLY A 87 -8.15 21.71 -14.92
C GLY A 87 -7.20 21.56 -13.72
N VAL A 88 -6.54 22.66 -13.35
CA VAL A 88 -5.69 22.69 -12.15
C VAL A 88 -6.53 22.48 -10.89
N GLN A 89 -7.64 23.20 -10.78
CA GLN A 89 -8.53 23.08 -9.64
C GLN A 89 -9.11 21.67 -9.51
N PHE A 90 -9.53 21.06 -10.62
CA PHE A 90 -9.98 19.68 -10.66
C PHE A 90 -8.89 18.71 -10.14
N ALA A 91 -7.66 18.82 -10.63
CA ALA A 91 -6.59 17.96 -10.17
C ALA A 91 -6.28 18.16 -8.68
N VAL A 92 -6.34 19.38 -8.17
CA VAL A 92 -6.13 19.67 -6.75
C VAL A 92 -7.25 19.08 -5.89
N GLN A 93 -8.50 19.17 -6.32
CA GLN A 93 -9.65 18.69 -5.56
C GLN A 93 -9.78 17.17 -5.60
N GLU A 94 -9.66 16.57 -6.78
CA GLU A 94 -9.94 15.13 -6.97
C GLU A 94 -8.70 14.25 -6.75
N TRP A 95 -7.53 14.71 -7.15
CA TRP A 95 -6.31 13.93 -6.98
C TRP A 95 -5.67 14.14 -5.61
N ILE A 96 -5.28 15.38 -5.28
CA ILE A 96 -4.69 15.64 -3.97
C ILE A 96 -5.78 15.46 -2.91
N GLY A 97 -6.90 16.16 -3.08
CA GLY A 97 -8.02 16.14 -2.15
C GLY A 97 -7.74 16.86 -0.84
N ASP A 98 -8.45 16.45 0.18
CA ASP A 98 -8.35 16.93 1.56
C ASP A 98 -8.20 15.76 2.54
N ASP A 99 -8.34 16.03 3.84
CA ASP A 99 -8.26 15.00 4.89
C ASP A 99 -9.32 13.87 4.75
N LYS A 100 -10.37 14.09 3.94
CA LYS A 100 -11.48 13.13 3.75
C LYS A 100 -11.58 12.60 2.32
N SER A 101 -11.10 13.36 1.34
CA SER A 101 -11.23 13.07 -0.09
C SER A 101 -9.86 12.92 -0.78
N GLY A 102 -9.87 12.49 -2.04
CA GLY A 102 -8.67 12.33 -2.85
C GLY A 102 -7.64 11.36 -2.28
N GLN A 103 -6.42 11.48 -2.76
CA GLN A 103 -5.30 10.61 -2.32
C GLN A 103 -4.87 10.90 -0.89
N LEU A 104 -4.91 12.17 -0.46
CA LEU A 104 -4.58 12.53 0.93
C LEU A 104 -5.50 11.84 1.92
N GLY A 105 -6.82 11.91 1.70
CA GLY A 105 -7.80 11.24 2.52
C GLY A 105 -7.68 9.70 2.47
N TYR A 106 -7.36 9.14 1.30
CA TYR A 106 -7.12 7.72 1.14
C TYR A 106 -5.92 7.24 1.97
N TYR A 107 -4.74 7.85 1.79
CA TYR A 107 -3.53 7.44 2.52
C TYR A 107 -3.66 7.64 4.02
N ARG A 108 -4.33 8.72 4.46
CA ARG A 108 -4.61 8.95 5.88
C ARG A 108 -5.48 7.84 6.50
N ARG A 109 -6.57 7.47 5.84
CA ARG A 109 -7.44 6.37 6.33
C ARG A 109 -6.72 5.04 6.31
N LYS A 110 -5.97 4.76 5.24
CA LYS A 110 -5.25 3.48 5.10
C LYS A 110 -4.11 3.34 6.10
N SER A 111 -3.31 4.37 6.35
CA SER A 111 -2.27 4.32 7.37
C SER A 111 -2.87 4.10 8.76
N ALA A 112 -3.92 4.84 9.13
CA ALA A 112 -4.60 4.67 10.41
C ALA A 112 -5.19 3.26 10.58
N GLN A 113 -5.86 2.73 9.55
CA GLN A 113 -6.39 1.37 9.57
C GLN A 113 -5.28 0.33 9.77
N ARG A 114 -4.19 0.43 9.02
CA ARG A 114 -3.06 -0.51 9.11
C ARG A 114 -2.34 -0.45 10.46
N ILE A 115 -2.20 0.72 11.06
CA ILE A 115 -1.65 0.87 12.40
C ILE A 115 -2.51 0.11 13.43
N VAL A 116 -3.83 0.28 13.39
CA VAL A 116 -4.75 -0.41 14.30
C VAL A 116 -4.69 -1.94 14.11
N GLU A 117 -4.66 -2.41 12.86
CA GLU A 117 -4.54 -3.84 12.53
C GLU A 117 -3.21 -4.41 13.05
N HIS A 118 -2.10 -3.70 12.83
CA HIS A 118 -0.77 -4.09 13.31
C HIS A 118 -0.70 -4.14 14.84
N ASP A 119 -1.17 -3.09 15.51
CA ASP A 119 -1.20 -3.03 16.99
C ASP A 119 -2.07 -4.13 17.60
N SER A 120 -3.21 -4.42 16.97
CA SER A 120 -4.06 -5.54 17.38
C SER A 120 -3.32 -6.88 17.24
N THR A 121 -2.62 -7.10 16.14
CA THR A 121 -1.81 -8.31 15.90
C THR A 121 -0.72 -8.45 16.95
N MET A 122 0.00 -7.37 17.25
CA MET A 122 1.05 -7.37 18.29
C MET A 122 0.51 -7.59 19.69
N ARG A 123 -0.66 -7.03 20.05
CA ARG A 123 -1.31 -7.27 21.35
C ARG A 123 -1.74 -8.72 21.51
N VAL A 124 -2.42 -9.28 20.50
CA VAL A 124 -2.84 -10.69 20.52
C VAL A 124 -1.63 -11.61 20.61
N GLY A 125 -0.56 -11.32 19.88
CA GLY A 125 0.70 -12.07 19.96
C GLY A 125 1.29 -12.07 21.36
N ARG A 126 1.43 -10.89 21.97
CA ARG A 126 1.95 -10.76 23.35
C ARG A 126 1.08 -11.47 24.38
N LEU A 127 -0.23 -11.30 24.32
CA LEU A 127 -1.16 -12.00 25.23
C LEU A 127 -1.05 -13.53 25.07
N GLY A 128 -0.99 -14.04 23.83
CA GLY A 128 -0.83 -15.46 23.58
C GLY A 128 0.48 -16.03 24.16
N ILE A 129 1.59 -15.30 24.03
CA ILE A 129 2.86 -15.72 24.62
C ILE A 129 2.77 -15.74 26.15
N TRP A 130 2.28 -14.67 26.77
CA TRP A 130 2.17 -14.60 28.23
C TRP A 130 1.22 -15.64 28.80
N THR A 131 0.06 -15.87 28.19
CA THR A 131 -0.86 -16.93 28.64
C THR A 131 -0.23 -18.31 28.54
N THR A 132 0.57 -18.56 27.50
CA THR A 132 1.28 -19.84 27.36
C THR A 132 2.38 -20.00 28.41
N ILE A 133 3.16 -18.95 28.69
CA ILE A 133 4.20 -19.00 29.74
C ILE A 133 3.55 -19.26 31.10
N ILE A 134 2.46 -18.57 31.45
CA ILE A 134 1.73 -18.77 32.69
C ILE A 134 1.20 -20.21 32.79
N ALA A 135 0.56 -20.71 31.74
CA ALA A 135 0.02 -22.06 31.71
C ALA A 135 1.12 -23.13 31.82
N LEU A 136 2.27 -22.94 31.14
CA LEU A 136 3.41 -23.85 31.23
C LEU A 136 4.00 -23.84 32.64
N THR A 137 4.17 -22.68 33.26
CA THR A 137 4.65 -22.53 34.62
C THR A 137 3.69 -23.21 35.61
N THR A 138 2.39 -23.01 35.46
CA THR A 138 1.38 -23.67 36.28
C THR A 138 1.44 -25.20 36.14
N LEU A 139 1.57 -25.71 34.93
CA LEU A 139 1.72 -27.14 34.66
C LEU A 139 3.00 -27.72 35.26
N LEU A 140 4.08 -26.94 35.32
CA LEU A 140 5.35 -27.39 35.90
C LEU A 140 5.21 -27.57 37.43
N PHE A 141 4.52 -26.66 38.13
CA PHE A 141 4.41 -26.71 39.58
C PHE A 141 3.24 -27.55 40.11
N VAL A 142 2.13 -27.60 39.37
CA VAL A 142 0.89 -28.24 39.80
C VAL A 142 0.58 -29.50 38.98
N GLY A 143 1.27 -29.71 37.87
CA GLY A 143 0.96 -30.77 36.91
C GLY A 143 1.07 -32.19 37.45
N SER A 144 1.90 -32.41 38.52
CA SER A 144 1.98 -33.70 39.21
C SER A 144 0.76 -34.01 40.10
N ALA A 145 0.05 -32.96 40.51
CA ALA A 145 -1.17 -33.07 41.34
C ALA A 145 -2.47 -33.12 40.49
N LEU A 146 -2.37 -32.80 39.17
CA LEU A 146 -3.50 -32.80 38.27
C LEU A 146 -3.70 -34.22 37.67
N SER A 147 -4.98 -34.64 37.62
CA SER A 147 -5.35 -35.86 36.92
C SER A 147 -5.04 -35.76 35.43
N ASP A 148 -4.67 -36.88 34.78
CA ASP A 148 -4.40 -36.93 33.34
C ASP A 148 -5.56 -36.46 32.48
N GLN A 149 -6.81 -36.61 32.99
CA GLN A 149 -8.00 -36.12 32.32
C GLN A 149 -8.05 -34.59 32.14
N VAL A 150 -7.40 -33.83 33.05
CA VAL A 150 -7.34 -32.36 32.99
C VAL A 150 -6.05 -31.89 32.32
N ARG A 151 -4.94 -32.55 32.62
CA ARG A 151 -3.61 -32.19 32.09
C ARG A 151 -3.55 -32.28 30.57
N THR A 152 -4.04 -33.37 30.00
CA THR A 152 -3.96 -33.63 28.56
C THR A 152 -4.69 -32.57 27.72
N PRO A 153 -5.98 -32.22 27.97
CA PRO A 153 -6.66 -31.19 27.18
C PRO A 153 -6.04 -29.80 27.33
N VAL A 154 -5.49 -29.47 28.51
CA VAL A 154 -4.78 -28.19 28.73
C VAL A 154 -3.54 -28.08 27.82
N VAL A 155 -2.73 -29.15 27.73
CA VAL A 155 -1.56 -29.18 26.84
C VAL A 155 -1.97 -29.05 25.36
N TYR A 156 -3.02 -29.73 24.92
CA TYR A 156 -3.52 -29.57 23.55
C TYR A 156 -4.00 -28.15 23.26
N LEU A 157 -4.77 -27.56 24.20
CA LEU A 157 -5.26 -26.17 24.04
C LEU A 157 -4.09 -25.19 23.93
N MET A 158 -3.07 -25.33 24.76
CA MET A 158 -1.85 -24.53 24.67
C MET A 158 -1.19 -24.65 23.29
N GLY A 159 -1.04 -25.87 22.78
CA GLY A 159 -0.47 -26.12 21.46
C GLY A 159 -1.26 -25.42 20.35
N ILE A 160 -2.59 -25.47 20.42
CA ILE A 160 -3.47 -24.81 19.43
C ILE A 160 -3.31 -23.27 19.52
N VAL A 161 -3.29 -22.70 20.72
CA VAL A 161 -3.11 -21.25 20.91
C VAL A 161 -1.77 -20.79 20.37
N MET A 162 -0.68 -21.51 20.68
CA MET A 162 0.65 -21.19 20.17
C MET A 162 0.74 -21.30 18.65
N LEU A 163 0.11 -22.30 18.06
CA LEU A 163 0.04 -22.47 16.61
C LEU A 163 -0.68 -21.28 15.97
N MET A 164 -1.83 -20.86 16.51
CA MET A 164 -2.58 -19.70 16.01
C MET A 164 -1.77 -18.40 16.09
N VAL A 165 -1.09 -18.17 17.22
CA VAL A 165 -0.23 -17.00 17.41
C VAL A 165 0.94 -17.04 16.41
N GLY A 166 1.60 -18.19 16.25
CA GLY A 166 2.71 -18.38 15.32
C GLY A 166 2.30 -18.12 13.86
N VAL A 167 1.18 -18.67 13.42
CA VAL A 167 0.65 -18.46 12.06
C VAL A 167 0.33 -16.99 11.83
N ARG A 168 -0.34 -16.32 12.79
CA ARG A 168 -0.69 -14.90 12.67
C ARG A 168 0.55 -14.01 12.62
N GLN A 169 1.57 -14.27 13.46
CA GLN A 169 2.82 -13.52 13.43
C GLN A 169 3.64 -13.76 12.16
N SER A 170 3.67 -15.00 11.68
CA SER A 170 4.33 -15.33 10.41
C SER A 170 3.66 -14.59 9.26
N TYR A 171 2.33 -14.58 9.20
CA TYR A 171 1.57 -13.84 8.19
C TYR A 171 1.90 -12.34 8.22
N ALA A 172 1.89 -11.70 9.40
CA ALA A 172 2.21 -10.28 9.54
C ALA A 172 3.63 -9.93 9.05
N LYS A 173 4.60 -10.83 9.27
CA LYS A 173 5.97 -10.66 8.75
C LYS A 173 6.02 -10.84 7.23
N THR A 174 5.33 -11.84 6.69
CA THR A 174 5.33 -12.12 5.25
C THR A 174 4.69 -11.00 4.45
N THR A 175 3.68 -10.33 5.01
CA THR A 175 3.00 -9.18 4.36
C THR A 175 3.74 -7.86 4.56
N ALA A 176 4.89 -7.84 5.23
CA ALA A 176 5.67 -6.63 5.50
C ALA A 176 4.82 -5.46 6.04
N GLU A 177 3.87 -5.75 6.96
CA GLU A 177 2.89 -4.76 7.44
C GLU A 177 3.52 -3.46 7.94
N ALA A 178 4.64 -3.56 8.66
CA ALA A 178 5.35 -2.39 9.19
C ALA A 178 5.92 -1.50 8.07
N GLU A 179 6.37 -2.10 6.97
CA GLU A 179 6.91 -1.39 5.81
C GLU A 179 5.79 -0.68 5.05
N LEU A 180 4.66 -1.36 4.85
CA LEU A 180 3.47 -0.76 4.23
C LEU A 180 2.93 0.43 5.03
N ILE A 181 2.95 0.37 6.37
CA ILE A 181 2.54 1.50 7.21
C ILE A 181 3.44 2.71 6.94
N LYS A 182 4.76 2.53 6.94
CA LYS A 182 5.72 3.61 6.66
C LYS A 182 5.51 4.21 5.26
N GLN A 183 5.28 3.37 4.27
CA GLN A 183 4.99 3.78 2.90
C GLN A 183 3.72 4.63 2.82
N TYR A 184 2.61 4.20 3.45
CA TYR A 184 1.38 4.98 3.49
C TYR A 184 1.54 6.30 4.26
N GLU A 185 2.29 6.34 5.35
CA GLU A 185 2.59 7.56 6.09
C GLU A 185 3.48 8.52 5.28
N PHE A 186 4.43 7.99 4.55
CA PHE A 186 5.30 8.77 3.66
C PHE A 186 4.48 9.42 2.54
N MET A 187 3.63 8.65 1.85
CA MET A 187 2.74 9.18 0.82
C MET A 187 1.76 10.21 1.40
N CYS A 188 1.19 9.96 2.56
CA CYS A 188 0.34 10.94 3.24
C CYS A 188 1.06 12.27 3.50
N ARG A 189 2.35 12.24 3.88
CA ARG A 189 3.17 13.45 4.05
C ARG A 189 3.44 14.19 2.74
N ILE A 190 3.75 13.45 1.67
CA ILE A 190 3.97 14.03 0.34
C ILE A 190 2.72 14.77 -0.13
N PHE A 191 1.55 14.10 -0.11
CA PHE A 191 0.29 14.72 -0.55
C PHE A 191 -0.13 15.89 0.33
N ARG A 192 0.08 15.83 1.65
CA ARG A 192 -0.19 16.94 2.57
C ARG A 192 0.71 18.15 2.28
N ASN A 193 1.98 17.92 2.04
CA ASN A 193 2.92 18.99 1.70
C ASN A 193 2.59 19.62 0.35
N ALA A 194 2.22 18.79 -0.64
CA ALA A 194 1.78 19.26 -1.94
C ALA A 194 0.52 20.12 -1.81
N ARG A 195 -0.48 19.66 -1.03
CA ARG A 195 -1.71 20.43 -0.77
C ARG A 195 -1.39 21.81 -0.19
N LYS A 196 -0.58 21.85 0.88
CA LYS A 196 -0.19 23.13 1.50
C LYS A 196 0.50 24.05 0.49
N ARG A 197 1.44 23.55 -0.29
CA ARG A 197 2.15 24.36 -1.29
C ARG A 197 1.24 24.87 -2.40
N VAL A 198 0.24 24.08 -2.80
CA VAL A 198 -0.75 24.49 -3.80
C VAL A 198 -1.66 25.59 -3.25
N ASP A 199 -2.06 25.48 -1.97
CA ASP A 199 -2.86 26.49 -1.30
C ASP A 199 -2.09 27.81 -1.10
N ASP A 200 -0.76 27.74 -0.88
CA ASP A 200 0.14 28.88 -0.75
C ASP A 200 0.60 29.47 -2.11
N ALA A 201 0.27 28.81 -3.24
CA ALA A 201 0.74 29.24 -4.56
C ALA A 201 -0.10 30.41 -5.13
N ASP A 202 0.60 31.46 -5.59
CA ASP A 202 -0.03 32.70 -6.10
C ASP A 202 -0.66 32.55 -7.49
N ASN A 203 -0.16 31.59 -8.30
CA ASN A 203 -0.58 31.43 -9.68
C ASN A 203 -0.69 29.97 -10.11
N ASP A 204 -1.40 29.72 -11.22
CA ASP A 204 -1.62 28.37 -11.73
C ASP A 204 -0.36 27.73 -12.33
N ALA A 205 0.61 28.52 -12.75
CA ALA A 205 1.89 27.98 -13.26
C ALA A 205 2.68 27.30 -12.14
N ASP A 206 2.72 27.91 -10.96
CA ASP A 206 3.35 27.32 -9.78
C ASP A 206 2.58 26.10 -9.29
N ARG A 207 1.25 26.14 -9.30
CA ARG A 207 0.41 24.98 -8.99
C ARG A 207 0.71 23.79 -9.91
N ARG A 208 0.80 24.03 -11.23
CA ARG A 208 1.18 22.97 -12.20
C ARG A 208 2.57 22.42 -11.92
N ARG A 209 3.52 23.28 -11.55
CA ARG A 209 4.87 22.84 -11.16
C ARG A 209 4.84 21.92 -9.92
N ILE A 210 4.03 22.26 -8.92
CA ILE A 210 3.84 21.42 -7.73
C ILE A 210 3.20 20.09 -8.10
N LEU A 211 2.16 20.10 -8.94
CA LEU A 211 1.51 18.87 -9.41
C LEU A 211 2.47 17.97 -10.20
N LYS A 212 3.39 18.58 -10.97
CA LYS A 212 4.43 17.83 -11.67
C LYS A 212 5.35 17.12 -10.69
N VAL A 213 5.92 17.85 -9.75
CA VAL A 213 6.83 17.28 -8.73
C VAL A 213 6.14 16.22 -7.88
N LEU A 214 4.86 16.43 -7.55
CA LEU A 214 4.05 15.45 -6.83
C LEU A 214 3.92 14.15 -7.63
N GLY A 215 3.62 14.26 -8.94
CA GLY A 215 3.49 13.08 -9.79
C GLY A 215 4.81 12.33 -9.97
N ASP A 216 5.91 13.05 -10.18
CA ASP A 216 7.24 12.43 -10.25
C ASP A 216 7.52 11.65 -8.95
N SER A 217 7.30 12.26 -7.78
CA SER A 217 7.49 11.59 -6.48
C SER A 217 6.55 10.39 -6.28
N ALA A 218 5.31 10.46 -6.77
CA ALA A 218 4.36 9.36 -6.68
C ALA A 218 4.74 8.18 -7.59
N LEU A 219 5.39 8.46 -8.72
CA LEU A 219 5.87 7.43 -9.65
C LEU A 219 7.18 6.77 -9.19
N GLU A 220 8.02 7.48 -8.46
CA GLU A 220 9.28 6.95 -7.92
C GLU A 220 9.05 5.96 -6.76
N GLU A 221 7.93 6.07 -6.05
CA GLU A 221 7.60 5.23 -4.88
C GLU A 221 7.03 3.85 -5.29
N HIS A 222 6.59 3.68 -6.52
CA HIS A 222 6.00 2.45 -7.05
C HIS A 222 6.97 1.69 -7.94
#